data_62ca5d5524c02a7d4765964e6502f226
#
_entry.id   62ca5d5524c02a7d4765964e6502f226
#
_cell.length_a   1.000
_cell.length_b   1.000
_cell.length_c   1.000
_cell.angle_alpha   90.00
_cell.angle_beta   90.00
_cell.angle_gamma   90.00
#
_symmetry.space_group_name_H-M   'P 1'
#
loop_
_entity.id
_entity.type
_entity.pdbx_description
1 polymer ?
#
loop_
_entity_poly.entity_id
_entity_poly.type
_entity_poly.pdbx_seq_one_letter_code
_entity_poly.pdbx_strand_id
1 'polypeptide(L)'
;MAASLGAAELTVALHYVLNTPEDVLLWDVGHQAYLHKIITDRADTFVTQRKPGGLSGFPKRAESPFDAFGAGHSSTALSAALGFWRADAATGRRRQRVAVVGDGALTGGMSFEALNDGGGAGADVLLILNDNGLSIEPTVGALARGGASAYRRFFESLGWTYWDARLAETSSFP
;
A
#
# COMPACT_ATOMS: atom_id res chain seq x y z
N MET A 1 3.51 12.36 11.23
CA MET A 1 3.97 11.10 11.88
C MET A 1 2.82 10.15 12.23
N ALA A 2 1.68 10.63 12.71
CA ALA A 2 0.57 9.74 13.14
C ALA A 2 0.15 8.67 12.10
N ALA A 3 -0.02 9.04 10.84
CA ALA A 3 -0.40 8.10 9.78
C ALA A 3 0.62 6.97 9.54
N SER A 4 1.91 7.22 9.78
CA SER A 4 2.95 6.18 9.66
C SER A 4 2.98 5.23 10.85
N LEU A 5 2.52 5.65 12.03
CA LEU A 5 2.42 4.78 13.21
C LEU A 5 1.32 3.73 13.01
N GLY A 6 0.19 4.10 12.41
CA GLY A 6 -0.89 3.15 12.08
C GLY A 6 -0.52 2.10 11.02
N ALA A 7 0.64 2.24 10.36
CA ALA A 7 1.16 1.27 9.41
C ALA A 7 2.44 0.56 9.90
N ALA A 8 2.87 0.79 11.15
CA ALA A 8 4.16 0.32 11.62
C ALA A 8 4.24 -1.21 11.68
N GLU A 9 3.29 -1.84 12.34
CA GLU A 9 3.24 -3.30 12.48
C GLU A 9 3.08 -3.97 11.11
N LEU A 10 2.20 -3.43 10.27
CA LEU A 10 2.02 -3.89 8.89
C LEU A 10 3.32 -3.78 8.09
N THR A 11 4.06 -2.67 8.22
CA THR A 11 5.33 -2.48 7.53
C THR A 11 6.36 -3.53 7.95
N VAL A 12 6.51 -3.76 9.26
CA VAL A 12 7.43 -4.79 9.77
C VAL A 12 7.03 -6.18 9.27
N ALA A 13 5.75 -6.53 9.36
CA ALA A 13 5.25 -7.82 8.91
C ALA A 13 5.49 -8.04 7.41
N LEU A 14 5.25 -7.03 6.58
CA LEU A 14 5.49 -7.11 5.14
C LEU A 14 6.97 -7.29 4.82
N HIS A 15 7.86 -6.55 5.47
CA HIS A 15 9.30 -6.73 5.27
C HIS A 15 9.87 -8.02 5.87
N TYR A 16 9.16 -8.62 6.82
CA TYR A 16 9.52 -9.94 7.34
C TYR A 16 9.18 -11.07 6.35
N VAL A 17 8.07 -10.96 5.64
CA VAL A 17 7.58 -12.03 4.74
C VAL A 17 7.99 -11.85 3.27
N LEU A 18 8.21 -10.61 2.82
CA LEU A 18 8.58 -10.29 1.45
C LEU A 18 10.10 -10.23 1.28
N ASN A 19 10.59 -10.73 0.18
CA ASN A 19 11.99 -10.62 -0.22
C ASN A 19 12.20 -9.33 -1.05
N THR A 20 12.09 -8.16 -0.42
CA THR A 20 12.32 -6.88 -1.09
C THR A 20 13.82 -6.61 -1.28
N PRO A 21 14.28 -6.01 -2.38
CA PRO A 21 13.51 -5.37 -3.45
C PRO A 21 13.07 -6.31 -4.60
N GLU A 22 13.34 -7.63 -4.52
CA GLU A 22 12.90 -8.56 -5.55
C GLU A 22 11.37 -8.62 -5.64
N ASP A 23 10.70 -8.77 -4.49
CA ASP A 23 9.26 -8.59 -4.39
C ASP A 23 8.91 -7.10 -4.43
N VAL A 24 7.78 -6.80 -5.04
CA VAL A 24 7.32 -5.42 -5.26
C VAL A 24 6.40 -5.01 -4.12
N LEU A 25 6.84 -4.03 -3.34
CA LEU A 25 6.03 -3.40 -2.30
C LEU A 25 5.75 -1.93 -2.66
N LEU A 26 4.48 -1.59 -2.78
CA LEU A 26 3.99 -0.28 -3.21
C LEU A 26 3.15 0.35 -2.12
N TRP A 27 3.37 1.64 -1.88
CA TRP A 27 2.67 2.42 -0.86
C TRP A 27 1.80 3.48 -1.51
N ASP A 28 0.49 3.42 -1.30
CA ASP A 28 -0.40 4.46 -1.82
C ASP A 28 -0.32 5.70 -0.98
N VAL A 29 -0.28 6.72 -1.61
CA VAL A 29 0.33 8.02 -1.66
C VAL A 29 1.73 8.06 -1.05
N GLY A 30 2.10 7.10 -0.23
CA GLY A 30 3.44 6.95 0.36
C GLY A 30 3.71 7.77 1.62
N HIS A 31 2.72 8.50 2.16
CA HIS A 31 2.87 9.21 3.45
C HIS A 31 3.01 8.24 4.64
N GLN A 32 2.58 7.00 4.49
CA GLN A 32 2.70 5.92 5.48
C GLN A 32 4.00 5.12 5.35
N ALA A 33 4.89 5.43 4.39
CA ALA A 33 6.11 4.68 4.09
C ALA A 33 7.34 5.12 4.90
N TYR A 34 7.19 5.82 6.02
CA TYR A 34 8.33 6.30 6.80
C TYR A 34 9.12 5.15 7.42
N LEU A 35 8.41 4.19 8.01
CA LEU A 35 9.07 3.02 8.59
C LEU A 35 9.72 2.16 7.49
N HIS A 36 9.07 2.01 6.33
CA HIS A 36 9.68 1.39 5.16
C HIS A 36 11.04 2.02 4.82
N LYS A 37 11.15 3.35 4.81
CA LYS A 37 12.43 4.02 4.58
C LYS A 37 13.46 3.74 5.67
N ILE A 38 13.04 3.73 6.93
CA ILE A 38 13.93 3.47 8.08
C ILE A 38 14.53 2.07 8.00
N ILE A 39 13.72 1.05 7.77
CA ILE A 39 14.18 -0.35 7.72
C ILE A 39 14.85 -0.75 6.40
N THR A 40 14.83 0.14 5.40
CA THR A 40 15.52 -0.03 4.11
C THR A 40 16.70 0.93 3.97
N ASP A 41 17.61 0.91 4.96
CA ASP A 41 18.92 1.56 4.98
C ASP A 41 18.92 3.11 4.97
N ARG A 42 17.80 3.74 5.36
CA ARG A 42 17.70 5.22 5.43
C ARG A 42 17.51 5.75 6.86
N ALA A 43 17.74 4.93 7.88
CA ALA A 43 17.58 5.34 9.28
C ALA A 43 18.45 6.54 9.65
N ASP A 44 19.75 6.50 9.33
CA ASP A 44 20.70 7.55 9.67
C ASP A 44 20.40 8.87 8.99
N THR A 45 19.87 8.82 7.76
CA THR A 45 19.52 10.00 6.98
C THR A 45 18.09 10.47 7.20
N PHE A 46 17.30 9.74 7.98
CA PHE A 46 15.88 10.02 8.17
C PHE A 46 15.58 11.40 8.79
N VAL A 47 16.53 11.94 9.56
CA VAL A 47 16.45 13.31 10.13
C VAL A 47 16.38 14.40 9.05
N THR A 48 16.73 14.08 7.80
CA THR A 48 16.66 14.98 6.65
C THR A 48 15.33 14.91 5.88
N GLN A 49 14.42 14.06 6.33
CA GLN A 49 13.11 13.84 5.69
C GLN A 49 12.39 15.16 5.41
N ARG A 50 11.94 15.37 4.18
CA ARG A 50 11.26 16.58 3.69
C ARG A 50 12.08 17.87 3.79
N LYS A 51 13.39 17.81 4.01
CA LYS A 51 14.26 18.99 3.97
C LYS A 51 14.86 19.16 2.57
N PRO A 52 15.24 20.40 2.19
CA PRO A 52 15.95 20.63 0.92
C PRO A 52 17.22 19.78 0.85
N GLY A 53 17.40 19.03 -0.26
CA GLY A 53 18.53 18.11 -0.43
C GLY A 53 18.50 16.84 0.41
N GLY A 54 17.48 16.66 1.26
CA GLY A 54 17.27 15.47 2.07
C GLY A 54 16.32 14.46 1.44
N LEU A 55 15.87 13.50 2.26
CA LEU A 55 14.96 12.45 1.83
C LEU A 55 13.59 13.02 1.43
N SER A 56 13.03 12.48 0.34
CA SER A 56 11.67 12.77 -0.11
C SER A 56 10.63 12.37 0.94
N GLY A 57 9.54 13.12 1.03
CA GLY A 57 8.39 12.78 1.87
C GLY A 57 7.66 11.50 1.46
N PHE A 58 7.95 10.97 0.27
CA PHE A 58 7.31 9.82 -0.35
C PHE A 58 8.36 8.86 -0.89
N PRO A 59 8.01 7.59 -1.20
CA PRO A 59 8.90 6.69 -1.93
C PRO A 59 9.41 7.34 -3.24
N LYS A 60 10.70 7.17 -3.50
CA LYS A 60 11.36 7.75 -4.65
C LYS A 60 12.44 6.82 -5.19
N ARG A 61 12.24 6.30 -6.38
CA ARG A 61 13.14 5.31 -7.01
C ARG A 61 14.61 5.74 -7.06
N ALA A 62 14.87 7.05 -7.15
CA ALA A 62 16.23 7.58 -7.16
C ALA A 62 16.90 7.57 -5.76
N GLU A 63 16.16 7.29 -4.69
CA GLU A 63 16.69 7.23 -3.32
C GLU A 63 17.09 5.80 -2.92
N SER A 64 16.34 4.80 -3.40
CA SER A 64 16.52 3.43 -2.95
C SER A 64 15.95 2.43 -3.95
N PRO A 65 16.61 1.27 -4.16
CA PRO A 65 16.06 0.17 -4.94
C PRO A 65 14.79 -0.43 -4.31
N PHE A 66 14.60 -0.24 -3.00
CA PHE A 66 13.40 -0.69 -2.29
C PHE A 66 12.16 0.14 -2.62
N ASP A 67 12.32 1.35 -3.14
CA ASP A 67 11.22 2.19 -3.61
C ASP A 67 10.85 1.79 -5.05
N ALA A 68 10.08 0.73 -5.21
CA ALA A 68 9.74 0.16 -6.52
C ALA A 68 9.02 1.15 -7.45
N PHE A 69 8.28 2.11 -6.89
CA PHE A 69 7.51 3.12 -7.61
C PHE A 69 7.60 4.49 -6.93
N GLY A 70 7.69 5.56 -7.69
CA GLY A 70 7.61 6.92 -7.15
C GLY A 70 6.18 7.28 -6.79
N ALA A 71 5.96 7.66 -5.53
CA ALA A 71 4.64 8.04 -5.02
C ALA A 71 4.55 9.57 -4.78
N GLY A 72 3.35 10.05 -4.50
CA GLY A 72 3.06 11.47 -4.25
C GLY A 72 1.63 11.86 -4.58
N HIS A 73 1.01 11.19 -5.53
CA HIS A 73 -0.43 11.27 -5.83
C HIS A 73 -1.13 10.02 -5.30
N SER A 74 -2.32 10.17 -4.72
CA SER A 74 -3.12 9.05 -4.23
C SER A 74 -3.69 8.19 -5.36
N SER A 75 -4.11 6.98 -5.02
CA SER A 75 -4.83 6.04 -5.90
C SER A 75 -4.00 5.43 -7.02
N THR A 76 -2.67 5.52 -6.96
CA THR A 76 -1.77 5.06 -8.03
C THR A 76 -1.16 3.69 -7.80
N ALA A 77 -1.07 3.25 -6.55
CA ALA A 77 -0.30 2.04 -6.19
C ALA A 77 -0.85 0.77 -6.82
N LEU A 78 -2.18 0.60 -6.87
CA LEU A 78 -2.78 -0.59 -7.46
C LEU A 78 -2.56 -0.64 -8.98
N SER A 79 -2.72 0.47 -9.68
CA SER A 79 -2.41 0.55 -11.13
C SER A 79 -0.95 0.21 -11.41
N ALA A 80 -0.02 0.70 -10.56
CA ALA A 80 1.39 0.36 -10.67
C ALA A 80 1.63 -1.14 -10.43
N ALA A 81 0.98 -1.74 -9.42
CA ALA A 81 1.07 -3.17 -9.15
C ALA A 81 0.59 -4.03 -10.33
N LEU A 82 -0.50 -3.63 -10.98
CA LEU A 82 -0.99 -4.28 -12.20
C LEU A 82 0.01 -4.16 -13.37
N GLY A 83 0.67 -3.00 -13.48
CA GLY A 83 1.75 -2.81 -14.45
C GLY A 83 2.92 -3.77 -14.21
N PHE A 84 3.36 -3.93 -12.96
CA PHE A 84 4.38 -4.91 -12.58
C PHE A 84 3.92 -6.34 -12.87
N TRP A 85 2.69 -6.69 -12.53
CA TRP A 85 2.14 -8.02 -12.80
C TRP A 85 2.16 -8.36 -14.30
N ARG A 86 1.72 -7.45 -15.16
CA ARG A 86 1.75 -7.65 -16.62
C ARG A 86 3.18 -7.75 -17.17
N ALA A 87 4.09 -6.91 -16.70
CA ALA A 87 5.49 -6.94 -17.11
C ALA A 87 6.17 -8.25 -16.69
N ASP A 88 5.89 -8.73 -15.47
CA ASP A 88 6.41 -9.98 -14.97
C ASP A 88 5.86 -11.19 -15.77
N ALA A 89 4.58 -11.16 -16.11
CA ALA A 89 3.96 -12.19 -16.95
C ALA A 89 4.61 -12.23 -18.35
N ALA A 90 4.88 -11.07 -18.95
CA ALA A 90 5.53 -10.96 -20.25
C ALA A 90 7.00 -11.43 -20.26
N THR A 91 7.69 -11.33 -19.10
CA THR A 91 9.10 -11.71 -18.95
C THR A 91 9.32 -13.05 -18.27
N GLY A 92 8.25 -13.74 -17.84
CA GLY A 92 8.32 -14.98 -17.08
C GLY A 92 8.84 -14.82 -15.65
N ARG A 93 8.92 -13.59 -15.13
CA ARG A 93 9.40 -13.30 -13.77
C ARG A 93 8.34 -13.65 -12.74
N ARG A 94 8.75 -14.34 -11.67
CA ARG A 94 7.89 -14.71 -10.54
C ARG A 94 8.33 -13.99 -9.29
N ARG A 95 7.42 -13.21 -8.70
CA ARG A 95 7.61 -12.49 -7.43
C ARG A 95 6.27 -12.04 -6.87
N GLN A 96 6.25 -11.64 -5.61
CA GLN A 96 5.07 -11.05 -4.99
C GLN A 96 4.91 -9.57 -5.42
N ARG A 97 3.67 -9.12 -5.54
CA ARG A 97 3.30 -7.74 -5.86
C ARG A 97 2.24 -7.30 -4.88
N VAL A 98 2.63 -6.40 -3.99
CA VAL A 98 1.80 -5.94 -2.88
C VAL A 98 1.59 -4.44 -3.00
N ALA A 99 0.33 -4.01 -2.98
CA ALA A 99 -0.06 -2.61 -2.91
C ALA A 99 -0.75 -2.33 -1.58
N VAL A 100 -0.19 -1.43 -0.77
CA VAL A 100 -0.80 -0.95 0.47
C VAL A 100 -1.52 0.35 0.17
N VAL A 101 -2.83 0.37 0.34
CA VAL A 101 -3.72 1.48 0.00
C VAL A 101 -4.51 1.89 1.23
N GLY A 102 -4.53 3.18 1.56
CA GLY A 102 -5.39 3.70 2.61
C GLY A 102 -6.85 3.83 2.16
N ASP A 103 -7.78 3.84 3.10
CA ASP A 103 -9.21 3.98 2.85
C ASP A 103 -9.56 5.22 2.00
N GLY A 104 -8.95 6.37 2.29
CA GLY A 104 -9.13 7.59 1.49
C GLY A 104 -8.62 7.46 0.05
N ALA A 105 -7.46 6.81 -0.15
CA ALA A 105 -6.88 6.59 -1.47
C ALA A 105 -7.71 5.58 -2.29
N LEU A 106 -8.37 4.63 -1.63
CA LEU A 106 -9.26 3.68 -2.30
C LEU A 106 -10.44 4.38 -2.99
N THR A 107 -10.89 5.52 -2.49
CA THR A 107 -12.05 6.26 -3.06
C THR A 107 -11.72 7.04 -4.32
N GLY A 108 -10.47 7.14 -4.72
CA GLY A 108 -10.07 7.83 -5.94
C GLY A 108 -10.41 7.04 -7.21
N GLY A 109 -10.73 7.75 -8.30
CA GLY A 109 -11.15 7.15 -9.56
C GLY A 109 -10.17 6.10 -10.11
N MET A 110 -8.86 6.41 -10.05
CA MET A 110 -7.81 5.48 -10.51
C MET A 110 -7.81 4.16 -9.73
N SER A 111 -8.15 4.16 -8.43
CA SER A 111 -8.30 2.93 -7.67
C SER A 111 -9.46 2.08 -8.19
N PHE A 112 -10.60 2.69 -8.51
CA PHE A 112 -11.75 1.98 -9.10
C PHE A 112 -11.44 1.41 -10.48
N GLU A 113 -10.74 2.16 -11.32
CA GLU A 113 -10.29 1.71 -12.64
C GLU A 113 -9.37 0.49 -12.51
N ALA A 114 -8.38 0.57 -11.61
CA ALA A 114 -7.45 -0.52 -11.37
C ALA A 114 -8.12 -1.75 -10.75
N LEU A 115 -9.07 -1.57 -9.84
CA LEU A 115 -9.84 -2.67 -9.26
C LEU A 115 -10.66 -3.39 -10.31
N ASN A 116 -11.35 -2.64 -11.18
CA ASN A 116 -12.14 -3.20 -12.27
C ASN A 116 -11.25 -3.98 -13.26
N ASP A 117 -10.13 -3.40 -13.66
CA ASP A 117 -9.18 -4.03 -14.58
C ASP A 117 -8.52 -5.27 -13.98
N GLY A 118 -8.00 -5.17 -12.75
CA GLY A 118 -7.30 -6.26 -12.07
C GLY A 118 -8.21 -7.44 -11.75
N GLY A 119 -9.42 -7.18 -11.28
CA GLY A 119 -10.40 -8.23 -10.99
C GLY A 119 -10.87 -8.95 -12.26
N GLY A 120 -11.20 -8.18 -13.32
CA GLY A 120 -11.58 -8.75 -14.60
C GLY A 120 -10.48 -9.56 -15.28
N ALA A 121 -9.22 -9.20 -15.05
CA ALA A 121 -8.05 -9.90 -15.58
C ALA A 121 -7.57 -11.08 -14.70
N GLY A 122 -8.12 -11.27 -13.51
CA GLY A 122 -7.63 -12.27 -12.55
C GLY A 122 -6.19 -12.01 -12.10
N ALA A 123 -5.85 -10.74 -11.83
CA ALA A 123 -4.49 -10.33 -11.53
C ALA A 123 -3.96 -10.94 -10.24
N ASP A 124 -2.76 -11.54 -10.30
CA ASP A 124 -2.04 -12.04 -9.13
C ASP A 124 -1.31 -10.89 -8.41
N VAL A 125 -2.09 -10.10 -7.68
CA VAL A 125 -1.65 -8.94 -6.89
C VAL A 125 -2.34 -8.98 -5.54
N LEU A 126 -1.60 -8.76 -4.47
CA LEU A 126 -2.15 -8.56 -3.13
C LEU A 126 -2.42 -7.07 -2.90
N LEU A 127 -3.67 -6.72 -2.75
CA LEU A 127 -4.09 -5.39 -2.28
C LEU A 127 -4.35 -5.44 -0.77
N ILE A 128 -3.67 -4.61 -0.01
CA ILE A 128 -3.90 -4.42 1.42
C ILE A 128 -4.60 -3.09 1.61
N LEU A 129 -5.86 -3.13 1.99
CA LEU A 129 -6.59 -1.95 2.43
C LEU A 129 -6.28 -1.69 3.91
N ASN A 130 -5.48 -0.65 4.16
CA ASN A 130 -5.18 -0.20 5.51
C ASN A 130 -6.25 0.80 5.95
N ASP A 131 -7.30 0.28 6.58
CA ASP A 131 -8.39 1.07 7.17
C ASP A 131 -8.21 1.09 8.70
N ASN A 132 -7.64 2.16 9.19
CA ASN A 132 -7.44 2.38 10.62
C ASN A 132 -8.48 3.34 11.24
N GLY A 133 -9.51 3.70 10.48
CA GLY A 133 -10.55 4.66 10.88
C GLY A 133 -10.04 6.09 11.13
N LEU A 134 -8.79 6.37 10.79
CA LEU A 134 -8.09 7.63 11.03
C LEU A 134 -7.54 8.20 9.73
N SER A 135 -8.38 8.72 8.86
CA SER A 135 -7.93 9.61 7.79
C SER A 135 -7.81 11.06 8.30
N ILE A 136 -7.09 11.90 7.55
CA ILE A 136 -6.95 13.34 7.88
C ILE A 136 -8.33 14.00 7.98
N GLU A 137 -9.25 13.58 7.10
CA GLU A 137 -10.68 13.95 7.10
C GLU A 137 -11.50 12.65 7.10
N PRO A 138 -12.73 12.65 7.62
CA PRO A 138 -13.61 11.50 7.58
C PRO A 138 -13.79 11.03 6.13
N THR A 139 -13.50 9.76 5.86
CA THR A 139 -13.69 9.19 4.53
C THR A 139 -15.15 9.25 4.14
N VAL A 140 -15.43 9.82 2.98
CA VAL A 140 -16.79 10.05 2.49
C VAL A 140 -17.19 8.99 1.45
N GLY A 141 -18.49 8.87 1.22
CA GLY A 141 -19.04 7.99 0.19
C GLY A 141 -19.65 6.71 0.74
N ALA A 142 -20.19 5.91 -0.18
CA ALA A 142 -20.99 4.72 0.17
C ALA A 142 -20.12 3.61 0.79
N LEU A 143 -18.90 3.41 0.29
CA LEU A 143 -17.98 2.38 0.81
C LEU A 143 -17.57 2.68 2.25
N ALA A 144 -17.19 3.93 2.55
CA ALA A 144 -16.82 4.34 3.89
C ALA A 144 -17.94 4.12 4.91
N ARG A 145 -19.18 4.44 4.54
CA ARG A 145 -20.36 4.26 5.42
C ARG A 145 -20.71 2.80 5.66
N GLY A 146 -20.37 1.91 4.75
CA GLY A 146 -20.75 0.50 4.83
C GLY A 146 -19.73 -0.39 5.54
N GLY A 147 -18.55 0.13 5.86
CA GLY A 147 -17.49 -0.61 6.57
C GLY A 147 -17.06 -1.90 5.87
N ALA A 148 -16.49 -2.84 6.62
CA ALA A 148 -15.92 -4.09 6.11
C ALA A 148 -16.89 -4.90 5.22
N SER A 149 -18.19 -4.91 5.54
CA SER A 149 -19.17 -5.65 4.75
C SER A 149 -19.42 -5.01 3.38
N ALA A 150 -19.32 -3.68 3.26
CA ALA A 150 -19.43 -3.00 1.97
C ALA A 150 -18.15 -3.24 1.14
N TYR A 151 -16.98 -3.18 1.76
CA TYR A 151 -15.73 -3.50 1.09
C TYR A 151 -15.75 -4.93 0.54
N ARG A 152 -16.12 -5.91 1.35
CA ARG A 152 -16.23 -7.30 0.90
C ARG A 152 -17.09 -7.43 -0.35
N ARG A 153 -18.36 -6.97 -0.30
CA ARG A 153 -19.28 -7.05 -1.44
C ARG A 153 -18.74 -6.34 -2.67
N PHE A 154 -18.11 -5.19 -2.48
CA PHE A 154 -17.54 -4.42 -3.57
C PHE A 154 -16.37 -5.17 -4.25
N PHE A 155 -15.40 -5.64 -3.49
CA PHE A 155 -14.25 -6.37 -4.04
C PHE A 155 -14.67 -7.68 -4.70
N GLU A 156 -15.53 -8.47 -4.05
CA GLU A 156 -16.02 -9.74 -4.59
C GLU A 156 -16.84 -9.54 -5.87
N SER A 157 -17.63 -8.45 -5.99
CA SER A 157 -18.38 -8.13 -7.21
C SER A 157 -17.48 -7.83 -8.42
N LEU A 158 -16.25 -7.42 -8.18
CA LEU A 158 -15.24 -7.18 -9.22
C LEU A 158 -14.33 -8.40 -9.48
N GLY A 159 -14.56 -9.52 -8.80
CA GLY A 159 -13.78 -10.75 -8.99
C GLY A 159 -12.57 -10.90 -8.07
N TRP A 160 -12.41 -10.03 -7.06
CA TRP A 160 -11.36 -10.15 -6.05
C TRP A 160 -11.77 -11.09 -4.92
N THR A 161 -10.81 -11.86 -4.39
CA THR A 161 -11.01 -12.59 -3.13
C THR A 161 -10.74 -11.63 -1.96
N TYR A 162 -11.63 -11.60 -0.98
CA TYR A 162 -11.53 -10.69 0.17
C TYR A 162 -11.30 -11.44 1.47
N TRP A 163 -10.32 -11.02 2.24
CA TRP A 163 -10.08 -11.45 3.62
C TRP A 163 -10.14 -10.25 4.56
N ASP A 164 -10.78 -10.43 5.70
CA ASP A 164 -10.77 -9.45 6.80
C ASP A 164 -9.70 -9.89 7.81
N ALA A 165 -8.61 -9.12 7.89
CA ALA A 165 -7.53 -9.33 8.82
C ALA A 165 -7.54 -8.20 9.86
N ARG A 166 -7.65 -8.55 11.13
CA ARG A 166 -7.52 -7.59 12.23
C ARG A 166 -6.16 -7.78 12.87
N LEU A 167 -5.41 -6.69 13.02
CA LEU A 167 -4.25 -6.68 13.91
C LEU A 167 -4.75 -6.94 15.33
N ALA A 168 -4.12 -7.84 16.06
CA ALA A 168 -4.49 -8.11 17.43
C ALA A 168 -4.40 -6.81 18.25
N GLU A 169 -5.46 -6.49 18.99
CA GLU A 169 -5.39 -5.40 19.95
C GLU A 169 -4.26 -5.69 20.94
N THR A 170 -3.31 -4.78 21.07
CA THR A 170 -2.14 -4.90 21.95
C THR A 170 -2.49 -4.80 23.46
N SER A 171 -3.74 -5.08 23.82
CA SER A 171 -4.23 -5.01 25.19
C SER A 171 -3.82 -6.20 26.10
N SER A 172 -2.90 -7.06 25.65
CA SER A 172 -2.48 -8.24 26.42
C SER A 172 -0.96 -8.48 26.47
N PHE A 173 -0.15 -7.43 26.44
CA PHE A 173 1.21 -7.57 26.95
C PHE A 173 1.20 -7.31 28.45
N PRO A 174 1.60 -8.28 29.28
CA PRO A 174 1.73 -8.11 30.73
C PRO A 174 2.85 -7.12 31.08
#